data_d63eac415fcfb7873f8b8d0c8daf2d82
#
_entry.id   d63eac415fcfb7873f8b8d0c8daf2d82
#
_cell.length_a   1.000
_cell.length_b   1.000
_cell.length_c   1.000
_cell.angle_alpha   90.00
_cell.angle_beta   90.00
_cell.angle_gamma   90.00
#
_symmetry.space_group_name_H-M   'P 1'
#
loop_
_entity.id
_entity.type
_entity.pdbx_description
1 polymer ?
#
loop_
_entity_poly.entity_id
_entity_poly.type
_entity_poly.pdbx_seq_one_letter_code
_entity_poly.pdbx_strand_id
1 'polypeptide(L)'
;SSIDYDGFISLEWKPEWMPDLTDPEVIFPHFVNYMHRFDSPRGKKKTLYDNAAHTGKFVWKKDSLISETFPQVLDRMVEEFPDQYAFKYTTLDYTRTYAQFRDDVDQFARALIAMGVKKGDHVAIWATNIPQWFITFWAATKIGAVLVTVNTAYKIHEAEYLLSLIHISEPT
;
A
#
# COMPACT_ATOMS: atom_id res chain seq x y z
N SER A 1 7.33 29.30 0.73
CA SER A 1 6.02 28.89 0.19
C SER A 1 5.50 27.73 1.04
N SER A 2 4.40 27.94 1.74
CA SER A 2 3.74 26.87 2.48
C SER A 2 3.13 25.90 1.47
N ILE A 3 3.59 24.66 1.45
CA ILE A 3 2.89 23.57 0.77
C ILE A 3 1.60 23.35 1.54
N ASP A 4 0.47 23.50 0.86
CA ASP A 4 -0.85 23.31 1.44
C ASP A 4 -1.14 21.79 1.56
N TYR A 5 -0.46 21.11 2.50
CA TYR A 5 -0.56 19.69 2.74
C TYR A 5 -1.56 19.44 3.88
N ASP A 6 -2.59 18.66 3.62
CA ASP A 6 -3.64 18.28 4.58
C ASP A 6 -3.74 16.76 4.80
N GLY A 7 -2.71 16.01 4.42
CA GLY A 7 -2.61 14.58 4.61
C GLY A 7 -1.98 14.15 5.94
N PHE A 8 -1.73 12.87 6.07
CA PHE A 8 -1.05 12.29 7.24
C PHE A 8 0.47 12.42 7.11
N ILE A 9 1.13 12.70 8.23
CA ILE A 9 2.58 12.65 8.36
C ILE A 9 2.89 11.54 9.34
N SER A 10 3.71 10.57 8.93
CA SER A 10 4.18 9.48 9.78
C SER A 10 5.65 9.67 10.13
N LEU A 11 5.99 9.35 11.37
CA LEU A 11 7.36 9.22 11.83
C LEU A 11 7.75 7.76 11.79
N GLU A 12 8.77 7.41 11.00
CA GLU A 12 9.37 6.10 11.02
C GLU A 12 10.57 6.11 11.97
N TRP A 13 10.56 5.19 12.93
CA TRP A 13 11.57 5.09 13.98
C TRP A 13 12.17 3.69 13.99
N LYS A 14 13.46 3.58 13.63
CA LYS A 14 14.17 2.29 13.53
C LYS A 14 15.49 2.34 14.30
N PRO A 15 15.47 2.22 15.63
CA PRO A 15 16.68 2.28 16.45
C PRO A 15 17.67 1.14 16.16
N GLU A 16 17.17 0.02 15.63
CA GLU A 16 18.00 -1.13 15.24
C GLU A 16 19.01 -0.78 14.13
N TRP A 17 18.67 0.20 13.30
CA TRP A 17 19.52 0.64 12.18
C TRP A 17 20.43 1.83 12.55
N MET A 18 20.07 2.54 13.60
CA MET A 18 20.77 3.74 14.07
C MET A 18 20.76 3.77 15.60
N PRO A 19 21.73 3.12 16.25
CA PRO A 19 21.75 2.97 17.71
C PRO A 19 21.89 4.30 18.48
N ASP A 20 22.34 5.36 17.82
CA ASP A 20 22.47 6.70 18.43
C ASP A 20 21.16 7.51 18.37
N LEU A 21 20.05 6.91 17.93
CA LEU A 21 18.77 7.61 17.91
C LEU A 21 18.27 7.87 19.33
N THR A 22 17.64 9.04 19.49
CA THR A 22 17.00 9.44 20.75
C THR A 22 15.91 8.44 21.15
N ASP A 23 15.75 8.20 22.45
CA ASP A 23 14.74 7.32 23.02
C ASP A 23 13.33 7.62 22.46
N PRO A 24 12.55 6.60 22.07
CA PRO A 24 11.21 6.77 21.54
C PRO A 24 10.26 7.48 22.52
N GLU A 25 10.42 7.31 23.83
CA GLU A 25 9.63 8.03 24.84
C GLU A 25 9.84 9.54 24.80
N VAL A 26 10.98 9.99 24.27
CA VAL A 26 11.30 11.41 24.09
C VAL A 26 10.89 11.88 22.70
N ILE A 27 11.23 11.12 21.65
CA ILE A 27 11.07 11.59 20.27
C ILE A 27 9.61 11.62 19.82
N PHE A 28 8.78 10.66 20.20
CA PHE A 28 7.39 10.65 19.78
C PHE A 28 6.57 11.83 20.32
N PRO A 29 6.62 12.17 21.62
CA PRO A 29 5.99 13.39 22.12
C PRO A 29 6.56 14.66 21.46
N HIS A 30 7.87 14.69 21.23
CA HIS A 30 8.52 15.83 20.58
C HIS A 30 8.03 16.01 19.13
N PHE A 31 7.93 14.92 18.37
CA PHE A 31 7.41 14.94 17.02
C PHE A 31 5.94 15.42 16.98
N VAL A 32 5.08 14.90 17.83
CA VAL A 32 3.69 15.33 17.95
C VAL A 32 3.59 16.83 18.26
N ASN A 33 4.34 17.30 19.25
CA ASN A 33 4.37 18.72 19.63
C ASN A 33 4.93 19.61 18.50
N TYR A 34 5.92 19.12 17.75
CA TYR A 34 6.45 19.83 16.60
C TYR A 34 5.42 19.94 15.49
N MET A 35 4.68 18.85 15.20
CA MET A 35 3.67 18.82 14.16
C MET A 35 2.47 19.72 14.48
N HIS A 36 2.05 19.81 15.74
CA HIS A 36 0.98 20.72 16.17
C HIS A 36 1.25 22.20 15.87
N ARG A 37 2.50 22.60 15.63
CA ARG A 37 2.83 23.98 15.20
C ARG A 37 2.33 24.30 13.79
N PHE A 38 2.08 23.27 12.99
CA PHE A 38 1.58 23.38 11.63
C PHE A 38 0.07 23.19 11.53
N ASP A 39 -0.60 22.80 12.64
CA ASP A 39 -2.04 22.75 12.74
C ASP A 39 -2.61 24.17 12.79
N SER A 40 -2.72 24.78 11.62
CA SER A 40 -3.50 26.03 11.51
C SER A 40 -4.99 25.67 11.62
N PRO A 41 -5.82 26.50 12.28
CA PRO A 41 -7.27 26.33 12.28
C PRO A 41 -7.80 26.64 10.88
N ARG A 42 -7.70 25.68 9.99
CA ARG A 42 -8.26 25.74 8.63
C ARG A 42 -9.72 25.36 8.70
N GLY A 43 -10.56 26.13 8.01
CA GLY A 43 -11.97 25.80 7.90
C GLY A 43 -12.16 24.36 7.47
N LYS A 44 -13.16 23.70 8.05
CA LYS A 44 -13.49 22.27 7.89
C LYS A 44 -13.56 21.88 6.41
N LYS A 45 -12.42 21.54 5.81
CA LYS A 45 -12.43 20.73 4.59
C LYS A 45 -12.88 19.32 5.02
N LYS A 46 -13.81 18.73 4.28
CA LYS A 46 -14.13 17.31 4.40
C LYS A 46 -12.85 16.54 4.13
N THR A 47 -12.21 16.05 5.18
CA THR A 47 -11.15 15.06 5.07
C THR A 47 -11.79 13.70 4.92
N LEU A 48 -11.14 12.77 4.24
CA LEU A 48 -11.51 11.35 4.16
C LEU A 48 -11.66 10.72 5.55
N TYR A 49 -11.07 11.34 6.58
CA TYR A 49 -11.17 10.95 7.98
C TYR A 49 -11.81 12.09 8.78
N ASP A 50 -13.02 11.87 9.25
CA ASP A 50 -13.59 12.70 10.28
C ASP A 50 -12.98 12.30 11.64
N ASN A 51 -11.88 12.97 11.99
CA ASN A 51 -11.22 12.76 13.28
C ASN A 51 -12.14 13.06 14.49
N ALA A 52 -13.23 13.80 14.29
CA ALA A 52 -14.23 14.05 15.34
C ALA A 52 -15.05 12.78 15.65
N ALA A 53 -15.16 11.85 14.71
CA ALA A 53 -15.87 10.58 14.92
C ALA A 53 -15.05 9.57 15.75
N HIS A 54 -13.75 9.82 15.99
CA HIS A 54 -12.84 8.89 16.67
C HIS A 54 -12.46 9.31 18.09
N THR A 55 -13.25 10.15 18.75
CA THR A 55 -13.03 10.59 20.15
C THR A 55 -13.44 9.56 21.21
N GLY A 56 -13.29 8.27 20.94
CA GLY A 56 -13.64 7.20 21.87
C GLY A 56 -12.71 6.00 21.77
N LYS A 57 -12.83 5.07 22.72
CA LYS A 57 -12.16 3.76 22.61
C LYS A 57 -12.60 3.11 21.31
N PHE A 58 -11.63 2.69 20.47
CA PHE A 58 -11.93 1.95 19.26
C PHE A 58 -12.72 0.68 19.63
N VAL A 59 -13.96 0.61 19.21
CA VAL A 59 -14.79 -0.57 19.36
C VAL A 59 -14.90 -1.25 18.01
N TRP A 60 -14.34 -2.46 17.92
CA TRP A 60 -14.51 -3.30 16.75
C TRP A 60 -15.99 -3.62 16.54
N LYS A 61 -16.56 -3.10 15.47
CA LYS A 61 -17.86 -3.56 14.97
C LYS A 61 -17.59 -4.58 13.87
N LYS A 62 -18.06 -5.79 14.05
CA LYS A 62 -17.88 -6.89 13.08
C LYS A 62 -18.42 -6.51 11.70
N ASP A 63 -19.42 -5.64 11.66
CA ASP A 63 -20.11 -5.17 10.46
C ASP A 63 -19.37 -3.99 9.77
N SER A 64 -18.25 -3.50 10.34
CA SER A 64 -17.44 -2.42 9.76
C SER A 64 -16.28 -2.92 8.89
N LEU A 65 -16.15 -4.24 8.69
CA LEU A 65 -15.15 -4.79 7.79
C LEU A 65 -15.56 -4.55 6.34
N ILE A 66 -14.60 -4.11 5.54
CA ILE A 66 -14.79 -3.99 4.09
C ILE A 66 -14.90 -5.41 3.54
N SER A 67 -16.03 -5.72 2.88
CA SER A 67 -16.27 -7.01 2.22
C SER A 67 -15.85 -7.03 0.75
N GLU A 68 -15.45 -5.87 0.22
CA GLU A 68 -14.98 -5.74 -1.16
C GLU A 68 -13.59 -6.36 -1.33
N THR A 69 -13.36 -6.95 -2.48
CA THR A 69 -12.02 -7.38 -2.91
C THR A 69 -11.18 -6.17 -3.36
N PHE A 70 -9.86 -6.31 -3.40
CA PHE A 70 -8.99 -5.26 -3.92
C PHE A 70 -9.42 -4.72 -5.29
N PRO A 71 -9.71 -5.57 -6.30
CA PRO A 71 -10.20 -5.08 -7.60
C PRO A 71 -11.48 -4.26 -7.50
N GLN A 72 -12.45 -4.69 -6.70
CA GLN A 72 -13.70 -3.95 -6.50
C GLN A 72 -13.48 -2.57 -5.86
N VAL A 73 -12.56 -2.49 -4.88
CA VAL A 73 -12.17 -1.21 -4.29
C VAL A 73 -11.55 -0.28 -5.34
N LEU A 74 -10.66 -0.82 -6.20
CA LEU A 74 -10.06 -0.02 -7.26
C LEU A 74 -11.10 0.48 -8.26
N ASP A 75 -12.02 -0.38 -8.69
CA ASP A 75 -13.09 0.00 -9.62
C ASP A 75 -13.97 1.09 -9.02
N ARG A 76 -14.36 0.99 -7.74
CA ARG A 76 -15.09 2.04 -7.02
C ARG A 76 -14.30 3.35 -6.92
N MET A 77 -13.00 3.29 -6.64
CA MET A 77 -12.16 4.49 -6.59
C MET A 77 -12.07 5.17 -7.96
N VAL A 78 -12.08 4.40 -9.04
CA VAL A 78 -12.12 4.95 -10.41
C VAL A 78 -13.46 5.60 -10.72
N GLU A 79 -14.57 5.00 -10.27
CA GLU A 79 -15.92 5.59 -10.45
C GLU A 79 -16.08 6.91 -9.70
N GLU A 80 -15.55 6.98 -8.45
CA GLU A 80 -15.70 8.15 -7.60
C GLU A 80 -14.65 9.25 -7.89
N PHE A 81 -13.40 8.87 -8.22
CA PHE A 81 -12.26 9.77 -8.31
C PHE A 81 -11.31 9.47 -9.48
N PRO A 82 -11.80 9.36 -10.74
CA PRO A 82 -11.00 8.89 -11.88
C PRO A 82 -9.71 9.69 -12.11
N ASP A 83 -9.77 11.00 -11.94
CA ASP A 83 -8.68 11.93 -12.23
C ASP A 83 -7.79 12.24 -11.01
N GLN A 84 -8.15 11.74 -9.83
CA GLN A 84 -7.34 11.91 -8.64
C GLN A 84 -6.10 11.01 -8.72
N TYR A 85 -4.97 11.50 -8.20
CA TYR A 85 -3.75 10.71 -8.13
C TYR A 85 -3.93 9.50 -7.19
N ALA A 86 -3.74 8.31 -7.72
CA ALA A 86 -3.66 7.07 -6.94
C ALA A 86 -2.31 6.99 -6.22
N PHE A 87 -1.23 7.33 -6.91
CA PHE A 87 0.11 7.39 -6.35
C PHE A 87 1.06 8.23 -7.21
N LYS A 88 2.18 8.61 -6.59
CA LYS A 88 3.26 9.34 -7.24
C LYS A 88 4.62 8.83 -6.74
N TYR A 89 5.42 8.31 -7.66
CA TYR A 89 6.83 7.95 -7.43
C TYR A 89 7.72 9.09 -7.92
N THR A 90 8.12 9.96 -7.00
CA THR A 90 8.86 11.19 -7.33
C THR A 90 10.25 10.93 -7.88
N THR A 91 10.91 9.86 -7.44
CA THR A 91 12.26 9.47 -7.88
C THR A 91 12.29 8.84 -9.27
N LEU A 92 11.15 8.37 -9.77
CA LEU A 92 11.02 7.69 -11.05
C LEU A 92 10.19 8.51 -12.05
N ASP A 93 9.76 9.71 -11.65
CA ASP A 93 8.83 10.56 -12.41
C ASP A 93 7.60 9.79 -12.93
N TYR A 94 7.07 8.90 -12.07
CA TYR A 94 5.95 8.04 -12.40
C TYR A 94 4.74 8.39 -11.54
N THR A 95 3.74 9.00 -12.17
CA THR A 95 2.48 9.39 -11.53
C THR A 95 1.31 8.76 -12.27
N ARG A 96 0.31 8.27 -11.52
CA ARG A 96 -0.92 7.70 -12.08
C ARG A 96 -2.14 8.24 -11.36
N THR A 97 -3.17 8.60 -12.13
CA THR A 97 -4.53 8.74 -11.61
C THR A 97 -5.13 7.36 -11.34
N TYR A 98 -6.27 7.30 -10.63
CA TYR A 98 -6.96 6.02 -10.41
C TYR A 98 -7.36 5.36 -11.74
N ALA A 99 -7.86 6.13 -12.71
CA ALA A 99 -8.20 5.61 -14.04
C ALA A 99 -6.97 5.01 -14.74
N GLN A 100 -5.86 5.75 -14.81
CA GLN A 100 -4.62 5.27 -15.42
C GLN A 100 -4.05 4.06 -14.70
N PHE A 101 -4.12 4.04 -13.38
CA PHE A 101 -3.64 2.92 -12.58
C PHE A 101 -4.46 1.66 -12.86
N ARG A 102 -5.79 1.74 -12.93
CA ARG A 102 -6.63 0.61 -13.33
C ARG A 102 -6.27 0.09 -14.71
N ASP A 103 -6.01 0.98 -15.67
CA ASP A 103 -5.62 0.58 -17.03
C ASP A 103 -4.28 -0.18 -17.04
N ASP A 104 -3.28 0.29 -16.27
CA ASP A 104 -2.00 -0.40 -16.10
C ASP A 104 -2.21 -1.79 -15.46
N VAL A 105 -3.04 -1.89 -14.42
CA VAL A 105 -3.41 -3.14 -13.75
C VAL A 105 -4.09 -4.11 -14.72
N ASP A 106 -5.04 -3.62 -15.51
CA ASP A 106 -5.78 -4.44 -16.49
C ASP A 106 -4.88 -4.95 -17.61
N GLN A 107 -3.97 -4.11 -18.08
CA GLN A 107 -2.99 -4.52 -19.08
C GLN A 107 -2.09 -5.62 -18.55
N PHE A 108 -1.58 -5.47 -17.34
CA PHE A 108 -0.70 -6.47 -16.74
C PHE A 108 -1.45 -7.75 -16.37
N ALA A 109 -2.69 -7.65 -15.90
CA ALA A 109 -3.56 -8.81 -15.64
C ALA A 109 -3.78 -9.65 -16.92
N ARG A 110 -4.07 -8.98 -18.05
CA ARG A 110 -4.17 -9.66 -19.36
C ARG A 110 -2.85 -10.34 -19.78
N ALA A 111 -1.71 -9.71 -19.50
CA ALA A 111 -0.41 -10.31 -19.77
C ALA A 111 -0.17 -11.57 -18.94
N LEU A 112 -0.48 -11.55 -17.64
CA LEU A 112 -0.40 -12.75 -16.79
C LEU A 112 -1.27 -13.90 -17.31
N ILE A 113 -2.51 -13.61 -17.70
CA ILE A 113 -3.41 -14.61 -18.30
C ILE A 113 -2.82 -15.16 -19.61
N ALA A 114 -2.26 -14.31 -20.46
CA ALA A 114 -1.63 -14.73 -21.72
C ALA A 114 -0.39 -15.61 -21.50
N MET A 115 0.30 -15.41 -20.36
CA MET A 115 1.40 -16.29 -19.92
C MET A 115 0.92 -17.61 -19.32
N GLY A 116 -0.38 -17.82 -19.18
CA GLY A 116 -0.98 -19.04 -18.67
C GLY A 116 -1.30 -19.04 -17.17
N VAL A 117 -1.12 -17.91 -16.48
CA VAL A 117 -1.46 -17.80 -15.04
C VAL A 117 -2.96 -17.92 -14.85
N LYS A 118 -3.39 -18.77 -13.91
CA LYS A 118 -4.77 -19.06 -13.58
C LYS A 118 -5.10 -18.66 -12.14
N LYS A 119 -6.37 -18.65 -11.81
CA LYS A 119 -6.83 -18.46 -10.44
C LYS A 119 -6.22 -19.52 -9.53
N GLY A 120 -5.63 -19.09 -8.42
CA GLY A 120 -4.96 -19.94 -7.43
C GLY A 120 -3.47 -20.16 -7.69
N ASP A 121 -2.97 -19.84 -8.88
CA ASP A 121 -1.54 -19.92 -9.15
C ASP A 121 -0.77 -18.87 -8.32
N HIS A 122 0.49 -19.19 -8.02
CA HIS A 122 1.37 -18.32 -7.28
C HIS A 122 2.21 -17.46 -8.22
N VAL A 123 2.19 -16.16 -8.00
CA VAL A 123 3.03 -15.18 -8.71
C VAL A 123 4.02 -14.60 -7.72
N ALA A 124 5.29 -14.98 -7.84
CA ALA A 124 6.34 -14.44 -7.00
C ALA A 124 6.87 -13.10 -7.55
N ILE A 125 7.01 -12.13 -6.69
CA ILE A 125 7.64 -10.85 -7.03
C ILE A 125 8.85 -10.57 -6.15
N TRP A 126 10.01 -10.41 -6.77
CA TRP A 126 11.27 -10.09 -6.12
C TRP A 126 11.76 -8.73 -6.61
N ALA A 127 11.29 -7.67 -5.99
CA ALA A 127 11.60 -6.30 -6.38
C ALA A 127 11.50 -5.35 -5.18
N THR A 128 12.17 -4.21 -5.28
CA THR A 128 12.04 -3.09 -4.35
C THR A 128 10.70 -2.37 -4.55
N ASN A 129 10.44 -1.33 -3.76
CA ASN A 129 9.23 -0.52 -3.87
C ASN A 129 9.23 0.35 -5.13
N ILE A 130 8.87 -0.26 -6.26
CA ILE A 130 8.74 0.37 -7.57
C ILE A 130 7.29 0.27 -8.07
N PRO A 131 6.86 1.11 -9.03
CA PRO A 131 5.49 1.08 -9.55
C PRO A 131 5.05 -0.30 -10.05
N GLN A 132 5.96 -1.02 -10.71
CA GLN A 132 5.70 -2.35 -11.26
C GLN A 132 5.35 -3.38 -10.18
N TRP A 133 5.95 -3.25 -8.98
CA TRP A 133 5.60 -4.10 -7.84
C TRP A 133 4.13 -3.90 -7.46
N PHE A 134 3.71 -2.63 -7.38
CA PHE A 134 2.36 -2.26 -6.99
C PHE A 134 1.33 -2.70 -8.05
N ILE A 135 1.64 -2.48 -9.34
CA ILE A 135 0.80 -2.94 -10.45
C ILE A 135 0.67 -4.47 -10.43
N THR A 136 1.77 -5.19 -10.20
CA THR A 136 1.78 -6.66 -10.14
C THR A 136 0.87 -7.17 -9.02
N PHE A 137 0.92 -6.56 -7.84
CA PHE A 137 0.05 -6.92 -6.71
C PHE A 137 -1.43 -6.85 -7.11
N TRP A 138 -1.85 -5.72 -7.66
CA TRP A 138 -3.25 -5.52 -8.06
C TRP A 138 -3.67 -6.40 -9.23
N ALA A 139 -2.79 -6.60 -10.19
CA ALA A 139 -3.06 -7.46 -11.33
C ALA A 139 -3.19 -8.94 -10.93
N ALA A 140 -2.28 -9.45 -10.10
CA ALA A 140 -2.34 -10.81 -9.58
C ALA A 140 -3.64 -11.04 -8.78
N THR A 141 -3.99 -10.11 -7.88
CA THR A 141 -5.24 -10.22 -7.13
C THR A 141 -6.47 -10.13 -8.02
N LYS A 142 -6.43 -9.36 -9.10
CA LYS A 142 -7.55 -9.21 -10.05
C LYS A 142 -7.87 -10.51 -10.78
N ILE A 143 -6.86 -11.29 -11.13
CA ILE A 143 -7.06 -12.60 -11.78
C ILE A 143 -7.25 -13.75 -10.77
N GLY A 144 -7.22 -13.46 -9.47
CA GLY A 144 -7.36 -14.44 -8.41
C GLY A 144 -6.12 -15.30 -8.17
N ALA A 145 -4.95 -14.86 -8.64
CA ALA A 145 -3.67 -15.47 -8.31
C ALA A 145 -3.22 -15.06 -6.90
N VAL A 146 -2.33 -15.84 -6.31
CA VAL A 146 -1.73 -15.60 -5.00
C VAL A 146 -0.40 -14.89 -5.20
N LEU A 147 -0.28 -13.66 -4.70
CA LEU A 147 1.00 -12.96 -4.74
C LEU A 147 1.92 -13.42 -3.61
N VAL A 148 3.15 -13.77 -3.97
CA VAL A 148 4.22 -14.13 -3.03
C VAL A 148 5.31 -13.06 -3.10
N THR A 149 5.49 -12.34 -2.00
CA THR A 149 6.50 -11.30 -1.92
C THR A 149 7.84 -11.87 -1.47
N VAL A 150 8.89 -11.63 -2.25
CA VAL A 150 10.25 -12.05 -1.92
C VAL A 150 11.05 -10.84 -1.46
N ASN A 151 11.63 -10.96 -0.25
CA ASN A 151 12.48 -9.89 0.27
C ASN A 151 13.73 -9.72 -0.59
N THR A 152 14.02 -8.49 -0.99
CA THR A 152 15.19 -8.18 -1.84
C THR A 152 16.54 -8.42 -1.16
N ALA A 153 16.56 -8.53 0.17
CA ALA A 153 17.75 -8.89 0.94
C ALA A 153 18.01 -10.41 0.98
N TYR A 154 17.08 -11.24 0.50
CA TYR A 154 17.26 -12.69 0.47
C TYR A 154 18.39 -13.08 -0.47
N LYS A 155 19.21 -14.03 0.00
CA LYS A 155 20.21 -14.73 -0.80
C LYS A 155 19.59 -16.00 -1.38
N ILE A 156 20.38 -16.73 -2.17
CA ILE A 156 19.92 -17.90 -2.92
C ILE A 156 19.19 -18.90 -2.02
N HIS A 157 19.75 -19.22 -0.85
CA HIS A 157 19.17 -20.24 0.05
C HIS A 157 17.80 -19.85 0.63
N GLU A 158 17.64 -18.57 1.02
CA GLU A 158 16.35 -18.10 1.51
C GLU A 158 15.31 -18.04 0.38
N ALA A 159 15.72 -17.63 -0.82
CA ALA A 159 14.85 -17.63 -1.98
C ALA A 159 14.44 -19.05 -2.40
N GLU A 160 15.37 -20.00 -2.44
CA GLU A 160 15.08 -21.42 -2.71
C GLU A 160 14.09 -22.01 -1.69
N TYR A 161 14.30 -21.72 -0.41
CA TYR A 161 13.37 -22.15 0.64
C TYR A 161 11.98 -21.58 0.44
N LEU A 162 11.86 -20.27 0.20
CA LEU A 162 10.57 -19.63 -0.04
C LEU A 162 9.86 -20.24 -1.27
N LEU A 163 10.59 -20.40 -2.38
CA LEU A 163 10.04 -20.96 -3.60
C LEU A 163 9.66 -22.43 -3.46
N SER A 164 10.37 -23.19 -2.63
CA SER A 164 10.00 -24.58 -2.34
C SER A 164 8.67 -24.70 -1.58
N LEU A 165 8.36 -23.73 -0.71
CA LEU A 165 7.10 -23.72 0.02
C LEU A 165 5.89 -23.43 -0.88
N ILE A 166 6.08 -22.71 -1.98
CA ILE A 166 5.03 -22.38 -2.94
C ILE A 166 4.57 -23.62 -3.71
N HIS A 167 5.46 -24.60 -3.91
CA HIS A 167 5.15 -25.85 -4.61
C HIS A 167 4.53 -26.93 -3.72
N ILE A 168 4.47 -26.74 -2.39
CA ILE A 168 3.91 -27.74 -1.46
C ILE A 168 2.37 -27.74 -1.46
N SER A 169 1.73 -26.70 -1.98
CA SER A 169 0.28 -26.68 -2.16
C SER A 169 -0.11 -27.28 -3.50
N GLU A 170 0.16 -28.56 -3.72
CA GLU A 170 -0.48 -29.28 -4.81
C GLU A 170 -1.98 -29.46 -4.48
N PRO A 171 -2.89 -29.07 -5.37
CA PRO A 171 -4.29 -29.41 -5.20
C PRO A 171 -4.43 -30.93 -5.36
N THR A 172 -4.86 -31.59 -4.30
CA THR A 172 -5.40 -32.94 -4.37
C THR A 172 -6.72 -32.96 -5.13
#